data_6f0d7d36bcc2e2de102e399434fe9a0d
#
_entry.id   6f0d7d36bcc2e2de102e399434fe9a0d
#
_cell.length_a   1.000
_cell.length_b   1.000
_cell.length_c   1.000
_cell.angle_alpha   90.00
_cell.angle_beta   90.00
_cell.angle_gamma   90.00
#
_symmetry.space_group_name_H-M   'P 1'
#
loop_
_entity.id
_entity.type
_entity.pdbx_description
1 polymer ?
#
loop_
_entity_poly.entity_id
_entity_poly.type
_entity_poly.pdbx_seq_one_letter_code
_entity_poly.pdbx_strand_id
1 'polypeptide(L)'
;MRRTLLSDDQRVRLTGHLPRWLVERVPRDHHESEQAFRRRRRVVLAVSGIGAGLLGLSLSTRPGSAQFYGLTLGVAGTWVAGGLASGRLHLGWMQDPRDSSLRRPIVTPIVSGMAIFGLFYGSAVVARRIPFLDDAIRSILVFADEGNGPLVYLTTLANGAAEEVFFRGALFAAIGANFPVAVSTSIYTLATVATRNPALVLAAAVMGALFGFQRRVTGGIQASTLTHLTWSALMLRYLPPLFRDENVGTGSRPAAGAAQ
;
A
#
# COMPACT_ATOMS: atom_id res chain seq x y z
N MET A 1 8.11 21.92 24.61
CA MET A 1 7.04 22.82 24.12
C MET A 1 6.35 22.14 22.94
N ARG A 2 5.13 21.58 23.15
CA ARG A 2 4.39 20.79 22.14
C ARG A 2 3.62 21.76 21.24
N ARG A 3 4.07 22.00 20.02
CA ARG A 3 3.23 22.62 18.98
C ARG A 3 2.38 21.53 18.32
N THR A 4 1.15 21.37 18.75
CA THR A 4 0.11 20.70 17.98
C THR A 4 -0.29 21.64 16.84
N LEU A 5 -0.07 21.26 15.57
CA LEU A 5 -0.43 22.07 14.39
C LEU A 5 -1.94 22.26 14.21
N LEU A 6 -2.75 21.48 14.92
CA LEU A 6 -4.20 21.63 14.94
C LEU A 6 -4.62 21.68 16.41
N SER A 7 -5.43 22.68 16.78
CA SER A 7 -6.07 22.73 18.07
C SER A 7 -7.03 21.54 18.26
N ASP A 8 -7.32 21.14 19.48
CA ASP A 8 -8.26 20.05 19.74
C ASP A 8 -9.64 20.35 19.13
N ASP A 9 -10.07 21.64 19.12
CA ASP A 9 -11.28 22.08 18.44
C ASP A 9 -11.26 21.89 16.94
N GLN A 10 -10.12 22.10 16.26
CA GLN A 10 -9.99 21.83 14.83
C GLN A 10 -10.03 20.35 14.53
N ARG A 11 -9.47 19.50 15.39
CA ARG A 11 -9.56 18.03 15.27
C ARG A 11 -10.99 17.55 15.44
N VAL A 12 -11.71 18.10 16.43
CA VAL A 12 -13.12 17.77 16.66
C VAL A 12 -13.99 18.21 15.48
N ARG A 13 -13.74 19.37 14.86
CA ARG A 13 -14.48 19.82 13.68
C ARG A 13 -14.24 18.94 12.46
N LEU A 14 -13.01 18.49 12.22
CA LEU A 14 -12.66 17.63 11.05
C LEU A 14 -13.17 16.19 11.21
N THR A 15 -13.27 15.68 12.44
CA THR A 15 -13.71 14.30 12.72
C THR A 15 -15.15 14.22 13.24
N GLY A 16 -15.78 15.34 13.57
CA GLY A 16 -17.12 15.40 14.18
C GLY A 16 -18.26 14.83 13.32
N HIS A 17 -18.02 14.69 12.00
CA HIS A 17 -18.97 14.08 11.08
C HIS A 17 -18.71 12.58 10.85
N LEU A 18 -17.62 12.04 11.40
CA LEU A 18 -17.30 10.62 11.28
C LEU A 18 -17.69 9.87 12.55
N PRO A 19 -18.18 8.62 12.44
CA PRO A 19 -18.48 7.79 13.60
C PRO A 19 -17.26 7.62 14.51
N ARG A 20 -17.44 7.72 15.83
CA ARG A 20 -16.36 7.64 16.83
C ARG A 20 -15.51 6.38 16.67
N TRP A 21 -16.12 5.23 16.39
CA TRP A 21 -15.45 3.95 16.17
C TRP A 21 -14.50 3.92 14.96
N LEU A 22 -14.61 4.88 14.02
CA LEU A 22 -13.68 5.04 12.91
C LEU A 22 -12.48 5.93 13.23
N VAL A 23 -12.62 6.89 14.16
CA VAL A 23 -11.62 7.94 14.38
C VAL A 23 -11.01 7.90 15.78
N GLU A 24 -11.71 7.33 16.76
CA GLU A 24 -11.24 7.25 18.13
C GLU A 24 -10.12 6.22 18.27
N ARG A 25 -9.04 6.64 18.94
CA ARG A 25 -7.85 5.81 19.10
C ARG A 25 -8.08 4.76 20.18
N VAL A 26 -7.88 3.49 19.82
CA VAL A 26 -7.87 2.41 20.80
C VAL A 26 -6.60 2.51 21.67
N PRO A 27 -6.73 2.53 23.01
CA PRO A 27 -5.59 2.56 23.93
C PRO A 27 -4.68 1.33 23.77
N ARG A 28 -3.40 1.47 24.11
CA ARG A 28 -2.40 0.39 24.11
C ARG A 28 -1.71 0.30 25.46
N ASP A 29 -1.52 -0.91 25.94
CA ASP A 29 -0.86 -1.21 27.21
C ASP A 29 0.62 -1.60 27.06
N HIS A 30 1.24 -1.34 25.89
CA HIS A 30 2.61 -1.69 25.63
C HIS A 30 3.55 -0.50 25.76
N HIS A 31 4.50 -0.61 26.70
CA HIS A 31 5.62 0.32 26.88
C HIS A 31 6.91 -0.31 26.39
N GLU A 32 7.64 0.40 25.55
CA GLU A 32 8.94 -0.01 25.03
C GLU A 32 10.05 0.75 25.78
N SER A 33 11.14 0.05 26.17
CA SER A 33 12.28 0.69 26.81
C SER A 33 13.03 1.58 25.81
N GLU A 34 13.73 2.60 26.32
CA GLU A 34 14.55 3.49 25.49
C GLU A 34 15.59 2.75 24.63
N GLN A 35 16.15 1.67 25.18
CA GLN A 35 17.12 0.85 24.44
C GLN A 35 16.44 0.09 23.29
N ALA A 36 15.28 -0.51 23.53
CA ALA A 36 14.49 -1.20 22.52
C ALA A 36 14.03 -0.23 21.43
N PHE A 37 13.59 0.97 21.81
CA PHE A 37 13.19 2.02 20.88
C PHE A 37 14.34 2.49 19.98
N ARG A 38 15.56 2.71 20.55
CA ARG A 38 16.75 3.03 19.76
C ARG A 38 17.16 1.91 18.82
N ARG A 39 17.08 0.64 19.25
CA ARG A 39 17.30 -0.54 18.39
C ARG A 39 16.31 -0.55 17.23
N ARG A 40 15.02 -0.38 17.51
CA ARG A 40 13.96 -0.32 16.49
C ARG A 40 14.29 0.71 15.42
N ARG A 41 14.66 1.93 15.80
CA ARG A 41 15.00 3.00 14.85
C ARG A 41 16.18 2.65 13.95
N ARG A 42 17.23 2.01 14.48
CA ARG A 42 18.39 1.59 13.67
C ARG A 42 18.00 0.51 12.67
N VAL A 43 17.26 -0.50 13.09
CA VAL A 43 16.77 -1.58 12.22
C VAL A 43 15.89 -1.00 11.11
N VAL A 44 14.93 -0.16 11.47
CA VAL A 44 14.00 0.45 10.52
C VAL A 44 14.73 1.31 9.49
N LEU A 45 15.72 2.11 9.91
CA LEU A 45 16.50 2.94 8.99
C LEU A 45 17.29 2.09 7.98
N ALA A 46 17.99 1.07 8.44
CA ALA A 46 18.75 0.17 7.58
C ALA A 46 17.85 -0.57 6.60
N VAL A 47 16.76 -1.15 7.10
CA VAL A 47 15.81 -1.93 6.29
C VAL A 47 15.08 -1.05 5.28
N SER A 48 14.76 0.21 5.62
CA SER A 48 14.15 1.15 4.66
C SER A 48 15.01 1.35 3.42
N GLY A 49 16.33 1.53 3.60
CA GLY A 49 17.27 1.70 2.48
C GLY A 49 17.43 0.42 1.66
N ILE A 50 17.64 -0.72 2.32
CA ILE A 50 17.81 -2.02 1.66
C ILE A 50 16.55 -2.38 0.87
N GLY A 51 15.38 -2.29 1.50
CA GLY A 51 14.11 -2.65 0.88
C GLY A 51 13.74 -1.75 -0.29
N ALA A 52 13.97 -0.42 -0.17
CA ALA A 52 13.75 0.50 -1.29
C ALA A 52 14.68 0.19 -2.47
N GLY A 53 15.96 -0.11 -2.22
CA GLY A 53 16.91 -0.51 -3.26
C GLY A 53 16.49 -1.80 -3.96
N LEU A 54 16.11 -2.83 -3.20
CA LEU A 54 15.61 -4.10 -3.76
C LEU A 54 14.31 -3.91 -4.54
N LEU A 55 13.39 -3.05 -4.08
CA LEU A 55 12.14 -2.72 -4.76
C LEU A 55 12.42 -2.09 -6.14
N GLY A 56 13.29 -1.10 -6.20
CA GLY A 56 13.69 -0.49 -7.48
C GLY A 56 14.38 -1.48 -8.40
N LEU A 57 15.23 -2.36 -7.85
CA LEU A 57 15.92 -3.39 -8.63
C LEU A 57 14.93 -4.43 -9.17
N SER A 58 13.95 -4.89 -8.39
CA SER A 58 12.97 -5.88 -8.85
C SER A 58 12.18 -5.40 -10.06
N LEU A 59 11.74 -4.14 -10.05
CA LEU A 59 11.01 -3.53 -11.17
C LEU A 59 11.88 -3.07 -12.34
N SER A 60 13.20 -3.22 -12.23
CA SER A 60 14.15 -3.02 -13.32
C SER A 60 14.46 -4.32 -14.08
N THR A 61 13.90 -5.45 -13.66
CA THR A 61 14.08 -6.76 -14.32
C THR A 61 13.00 -7.01 -15.36
N ARG A 62 13.21 -8.06 -16.17
CA ARG A 62 12.20 -8.45 -17.18
C ARG A 62 10.93 -8.98 -16.51
N PRO A 63 9.74 -8.52 -16.92
CA PRO A 63 8.48 -9.06 -16.46
C PRO A 63 8.43 -10.60 -16.61
N GLY A 64 7.81 -11.28 -15.65
CA GLY A 64 7.66 -12.75 -15.66
C GLY A 64 8.94 -13.57 -15.49
N SER A 65 10.12 -12.94 -15.37
CA SER A 65 11.39 -13.65 -15.16
C SER A 65 11.52 -14.23 -13.76
N ALA A 66 12.30 -15.32 -13.62
CA ALA A 66 12.64 -15.87 -12.31
C ALA A 66 13.36 -14.84 -11.42
N GLN A 67 14.15 -13.95 -12.01
CA GLN A 67 14.83 -12.86 -11.31
C GLN A 67 13.82 -11.85 -10.73
N PHE A 68 12.78 -11.48 -11.50
CA PHE A 68 11.71 -10.63 -11.03
C PHE A 68 11.04 -11.23 -9.78
N TYR A 69 10.58 -12.47 -9.87
CA TYR A 69 9.92 -13.13 -8.74
C TYR A 69 10.83 -13.31 -7.53
N GLY A 70 12.09 -13.70 -7.77
CA GLY A 70 13.08 -13.87 -6.70
C GLY A 70 13.37 -12.56 -5.96
N LEU A 71 13.58 -11.46 -6.70
CA LEU A 71 13.80 -10.14 -6.10
C LEU A 71 12.55 -9.61 -5.40
N THR A 72 11.36 -9.81 -5.97
CA THR A 72 10.09 -9.39 -5.38
C THR A 72 9.83 -10.12 -4.06
N LEU A 73 10.10 -11.43 -3.98
CA LEU A 73 10.05 -12.18 -2.72
C LEU A 73 11.16 -11.74 -1.76
N GLY A 74 12.34 -11.39 -2.26
CA GLY A 74 13.42 -10.81 -1.47
C GLY A 74 13.04 -9.48 -0.82
N VAL A 75 12.31 -8.62 -1.54
CA VAL A 75 11.70 -7.40 -1.00
C VAL A 75 10.75 -7.74 0.14
N ALA A 76 9.78 -8.64 -0.10
CA ALA A 76 8.83 -9.06 0.92
C ALA A 76 9.53 -9.65 2.15
N GLY A 77 10.51 -10.53 1.94
CA GLY A 77 11.33 -11.10 3.01
C GLY A 77 12.08 -10.04 3.82
N THR A 78 12.64 -9.04 3.17
CA THR A 78 13.32 -7.91 3.81
C THR A 78 12.36 -7.10 4.69
N TRP A 79 11.17 -6.78 4.20
CA TRP A 79 10.16 -6.07 4.97
C TRP A 79 9.69 -6.88 6.19
N VAL A 80 9.41 -8.18 6.03
CA VAL A 80 8.98 -9.04 7.13
C VAL A 80 10.10 -9.21 8.15
N ALA A 81 11.30 -9.58 7.72
CA ALA A 81 12.43 -9.79 8.61
C ALA A 81 12.79 -8.52 9.39
N GLY A 82 12.84 -7.37 8.71
CA GLY A 82 13.08 -6.07 9.35
C GLY A 82 11.95 -5.68 10.29
N GLY A 83 10.71 -5.94 9.93
CA GLY A 83 9.54 -5.74 10.77
C GLY A 83 9.65 -6.50 12.09
N LEU A 84 9.89 -7.80 12.01
CA LEU A 84 10.01 -8.69 13.18
C LEU A 84 11.26 -8.39 14.02
N ALA A 85 12.42 -8.13 13.39
CA ALA A 85 13.65 -7.77 14.08
C ALA A 85 13.58 -6.42 14.79
N SER A 86 12.68 -5.54 14.36
CA SER A 86 12.52 -4.20 14.97
C SER A 86 11.94 -4.26 16.39
N GLY A 87 11.14 -5.29 16.72
CA GLY A 87 10.48 -5.44 18.01
C GLY A 87 9.02 -5.90 17.87
N ARG A 88 8.27 -5.80 18.96
CA ARG A 88 6.88 -6.29 18.99
C ARG A 88 5.99 -5.55 17.98
N LEU A 89 5.15 -6.34 17.30
CA LEU A 89 4.11 -5.88 16.38
C LEU A 89 2.73 -6.19 16.96
N HIS A 90 1.74 -5.38 16.60
CA HIS A 90 0.37 -5.52 17.10
C HIS A 90 -0.60 -5.64 15.92
N LEU A 91 -1.57 -6.54 16.02
CA LEU A 91 -2.62 -6.68 15.02
C LEU A 91 -3.63 -5.52 15.09
N GLY A 92 -3.93 -5.05 16.31
CA GLY A 92 -4.85 -3.95 16.53
C GLY A 92 -6.29 -4.39 16.78
N TRP A 93 -7.09 -3.43 17.22
CA TRP A 93 -8.48 -3.60 17.60
C TRP A 93 -9.31 -2.43 17.07
N MET A 94 -10.61 -2.64 16.95
CA MET A 94 -11.60 -1.63 16.59
C MET A 94 -12.78 -1.73 17.55
N GLN A 95 -13.37 -0.60 17.90
CA GLN A 95 -14.61 -0.61 18.68
C GLN A 95 -15.78 -1.08 17.83
N ASP A 96 -16.66 -1.89 18.40
CA ASP A 96 -17.94 -2.22 17.78
C ASP A 96 -18.87 -0.99 17.90
N PRO A 97 -19.54 -0.60 16.79
CA PRO A 97 -20.46 0.55 16.82
C PRO A 97 -21.68 0.35 17.74
N ARG A 98 -22.01 -0.91 18.08
CA ARG A 98 -23.24 -1.25 18.81
C ARG A 98 -23.08 -1.17 20.33
N ASP A 99 -21.96 -1.69 20.83
CA ASP A 99 -21.73 -1.86 22.27
C ASP A 99 -20.37 -1.32 22.74
N SER A 100 -19.60 -0.71 21.84
CA SER A 100 -18.24 -0.20 22.11
C SER A 100 -17.24 -1.28 22.56
N SER A 101 -17.57 -2.56 22.45
CA SER A 101 -16.63 -3.66 22.71
C SER A 101 -15.49 -3.64 21.70
N LEU A 102 -14.34 -4.20 22.08
CA LEU A 102 -13.18 -4.30 21.20
C LEU A 102 -13.26 -5.58 20.38
N ARG A 103 -13.21 -5.45 19.05
CA ARG A 103 -13.18 -6.57 18.11
C ARG A 103 -12.03 -6.43 17.11
N ARG A 104 -11.69 -7.53 16.45
CA ARG A 104 -10.72 -7.48 15.34
C ARG A 104 -11.33 -6.76 14.13
N PRO A 105 -10.57 -5.83 13.51
CA PRO A 105 -11.04 -5.14 12.32
C PRO A 105 -10.97 -6.08 11.11
N ILE A 106 -12.12 -6.55 10.61
CA ILE A 106 -12.21 -7.43 9.44
C ILE A 106 -13.09 -6.81 8.36
N VAL A 107 -14.37 -6.60 8.62
CA VAL A 107 -15.33 -6.15 7.61
C VAL A 107 -15.02 -4.72 7.12
N THR A 108 -14.82 -3.78 8.06
CA THR A 108 -14.53 -2.38 7.71
C THR A 108 -13.29 -2.21 6.82
N PRO A 109 -12.14 -2.87 7.09
CA PRO A 109 -11.00 -2.83 6.18
C PRO A 109 -11.27 -3.39 4.78
N ILE A 110 -12.01 -4.49 4.67
CA ILE A 110 -12.38 -5.07 3.37
C ILE A 110 -13.24 -4.09 2.58
N VAL A 111 -14.28 -3.52 3.21
CA VAL A 111 -15.12 -2.49 2.59
C VAL A 111 -14.30 -1.26 2.20
N SER A 112 -13.36 -0.83 3.05
CA SER A 112 -12.42 0.26 2.71
C SER A 112 -11.57 -0.09 1.49
N GLY A 113 -11.09 -1.35 1.38
CA GLY A 113 -10.33 -1.83 0.23
C GLY A 113 -11.14 -1.81 -1.06
N MET A 114 -12.42 -2.19 -1.00
CA MET A 114 -13.32 -2.10 -2.15
C MET A 114 -13.63 -0.66 -2.55
N ALA A 115 -13.86 0.22 -1.58
CA ALA A 115 -14.16 1.63 -1.83
C ALA A 115 -12.94 2.35 -2.48
N ILE A 116 -11.74 2.14 -1.94
CA ILE A 116 -10.54 2.74 -2.50
C ILE A 116 -10.18 2.14 -3.86
N PHE A 117 -10.45 0.85 -4.10
CA PHE A 117 -10.37 0.26 -5.43
C PHE A 117 -11.27 1.00 -6.41
N GLY A 118 -12.54 1.25 -6.08
CA GLY A 118 -13.47 1.99 -6.94
C GLY A 118 -12.95 3.38 -7.28
N LEU A 119 -12.36 4.09 -6.29
CA LEU A 119 -11.73 5.39 -6.51
C LEU A 119 -10.54 5.31 -7.48
N PHE A 120 -9.63 4.35 -7.28
CA PHE A 120 -8.47 4.16 -8.14
C PHE A 120 -8.86 3.73 -9.54
N TYR A 121 -9.82 2.81 -9.67
CA TYR A 121 -10.33 2.37 -10.96
C TYR A 121 -10.99 3.52 -11.73
N GLY A 122 -11.85 4.30 -11.08
CA GLY A 122 -12.43 5.51 -11.68
C GLY A 122 -11.38 6.55 -12.09
N SER A 123 -10.36 6.75 -11.24
CA SER A 123 -9.23 7.63 -11.58
C SER A 123 -8.42 7.09 -12.77
N ALA A 124 -8.23 5.78 -12.87
CA ALA A 124 -7.53 5.14 -13.99
C ALA A 124 -8.28 5.32 -15.32
N VAL A 125 -9.63 5.29 -15.32
CA VAL A 125 -10.45 5.61 -16.50
C VAL A 125 -10.16 7.03 -17.02
N VAL A 126 -9.93 7.98 -16.11
CA VAL A 126 -9.54 9.36 -16.50
C VAL A 126 -8.07 9.41 -16.91
N ALA A 127 -7.20 8.74 -16.16
CA ALA A 127 -5.74 8.73 -16.39
C ALA A 127 -5.35 8.18 -17.78
N ARG A 128 -6.11 7.24 -18.35
CA ARG A 128 -5.92 6.75 -19.72
C ARG A 128 -5.93 7.86 -20.79
N ARG A 129 -6.54 9.01 -20.50
CA ARG A 129 -6.61 10.17 -21.42
C ARG A 129 -5.39 11.09 -21.29
N ILE A 130 -4.52 10.84 -20.35
CA ILE A 130 -3.33 11.63 -20.05
C ILE A 130 -2.11 10.76 -20.41
N PRO A 131 -1.41 11.04 -21.54
CA PRO A 131 -0.37 10.14 -22.05
C PRO A 131 0.67 9.74 -21.01
N PHE A 132 1.20 10.68 -20.23
CA PHE A 132 2.18 10.42 -19.19
C PHE A 132 1.69 9.45 -18.09
N LEU A 133 0.40 9.53 -17.70
CA LEU A 133 -0.18 8.61 -16.71
C LEU A 133 -0.54 7.27 -17.32
N ASP A 134 -1.01 7.25 -18.56
CA ASP A 134 -1.29 6.04 -19.30
C ASP A 134 -0.02 5.20 -19.44
N ASP A 135 1.07 5.80 -19.91
CA ASP A 135 2.38 5.14 -20.04
C ASP A 135 2.89 4.63 -18.69
N ALA A 136 2.76 5.44 -17.63
CA ALA A 136 3.19 5.05 -16.30
C ALA A 136 2.40 3.85 -15.75
N ILE A 137 1.10 3.80 -15.99
CA ILE A 137 0.26 2.67 -15.55
C ILE A 137 0.57 1.43 -16.40
N ARG A 138 0.64 1.55 -17.72
CA ARG A 138 0.97 0.44 -18.63
C ARG A 138 2.31 -0.20 -18.30
N SER A 139 3.33 0.59 -17.97
CA SER A 139 4.67 0.08 -17.63
C SER A 139 4.69 -0.80 -16.36
N ILE A 140 3.69 -0.70 -15.49
CA ILE A 140 3.52 -1.60 -14.35
C ILE A 140 2.62 -2.77 -14.70
N LEU A 141 1.58 -2.54 -15.50
CA LEU A 141 0.65 -3.61 -15.87
C LEU A 141 1.29 -4.69 -16.72
N VAL A 142 2.38 -4.38 -17.44
CA VAL A 142 3.17 -5.37 -18.18
C VAL A 142 3.65 -6.53 -17.30
N PHE A 143 3.95 -6.28 -16.02
CA PHE A 143 4.33 -7.33 -15.07
C PHE A 143 3.15 -8.26 -14.72
N ALA A 144 1.92 -7.77 -14.80
CA ALA A 144 0.72 -8.59 -14.61
C ALA A 144 0.34 -9.34 -15.90
N ASP A 145 0.53 -8.73 -17.07
CA ASP A 145 0.15 -9.30 -18.36
C ASP A 145 1.15 -10.34 -18.87
N GLU A 146 2.46 -10.11 -18.74
CA GLU A 146 3.51 -11.02 -19.17
C GLU A 146 3.90 -12.04 -18.08
N GLY A 147 3.44 -11.82 -16.85
CA GLY A 147 3.74 -12.70 -15.73
C GLY A 147 2.89 -13.96 -15.67
N ASN A 148 3.37 -14.95 -14.90
CA ASN A 148 2.54 -16.09 -14.52
C ASN A 148 1.46 -15.63 -13.53
N GLY A 149 0.20 -15.67 -13.93
CA GLY A 149 -0.92 -15.14 -13.15
C GLY A 149 -0.93 -15.54 -11.67
N PRO A 150 -0.88 -16.84 -11.29
CA PRO A 150 -0.80 -17.27 -9.90
C PRO A 150 0.40 -16.69 -9.14
N LEU A 151 1.59 -16.65 -9.77
CA LEU A 151 2.79 -16.08 -9.14
C LEU A 151 2.71 -14.57 -8.99
N VAL A 152 2.12 -13.87 -9.96
CA VAL A 152 1.87 -12.41 -9.84
C VAL A 152 0.95 -12.12 -8.66
N TYR A 153 -0.17 -12.84 -8.53
CA TYR A 153 -1.04 -12.70 -7.36
C TYR A 153 -0.30 -12.98 -6.05
N LEU A 154 0.42 -14.12 -5.98
CA LEU A 154 1.14 -14.50 -4.78
C LEU A 154 2.16 -13.43 -4.38
N THR A 155 3.01 -13.00 -5.31
CA THR A 155 4.07 -12.03 -5.02
C THR A 155 3.52 -10.65 -4.69
N THR A 156 2.48 -10.19 -5.38
CA THR A 156 1.84 -8.90 -5.09
C THR A 156 1.18 -8.90 -3.70
N LEU A 157 0.42 -9.93 -3.38
CA LEU A 157 -0.24 -10.01 -2.06
C LEU A 157 0.76 -10.22 -0.94
N ALA A 158 1.82 -11.04 -1.16
CA ALA A 158 2.90 -11.21 -0.20
C ALA A 158 3.64 -9.89 0.08
N ASN A 159 3.96 -9.11 -0.96
CA ASN A 159 4.55 -7.78 -0.78
C ASN A 159 3.61 -6.82 -0.06
N GLY A 160 2.34 -6.75 -0.45
CA GLY A 160 1.37 -5.90 0.22
C GLY A 160 1.26 -6.20 1.72
N ALA A 161 1.23 -7.48 2.10
CA ALA A 161 1.25 -7.88 3.53
C ALA A 161 2.58 -7.51 4.21
N ALA A 162 3.71 -7.77 3.56
CA ALA A 162 5.05 -7.47 4.05
C ALA A 162 5.28 -5.97 4.27
N GLU A 163 4.79 -5.14 3.36
CA GLU A 163 4.81 -3.68 3.48
C GLU A 163 4.06 -3.20 4.72
N GLU A 164 2.89 -3.76 5.02
CA GLU A 164 2.14 -3.40 6.21
C GLU A 164 2.87 -3.83 7.50
N VAL A 165 3.50 -5.00 7.51
CA VAL A 165 4.36 -5.44 8.61
C VAL A 165 5.48 -4.44 8.87
N PHE A 166 6.12 -3.92 7.83
CA PHE A 166 7.23 -2.99 7.97
C PHE A 166 6.75 -1.55 8.19
N PHE A 167 6.01 -0.97 7.25
CA PHE A 167 5.68 0.46 7.28
C PHE A 167 4.67 0.82 8.38
N ARG A 168 3.65 -0.02 8.62
CA ARG A 168 2.62 0.20 9.65
C ARG A 168 2.94 -0.49 10.97
N GLY A 169 3.75 -1.55 10.91
CA GLY A 169 4.27 -2.21 12.10
C GLY A 169 5.49 -1.49 12.66
N ALA A 170 6.64 -1.73 12.06
CA ALA A 170 7.96 -1.31 12.54
C ALA A 170 8.19 0.20 12.43
N LEU A 171 8.09 0.75 11.22
CA LEU A 171 8.37 2.17 10.95
C LEU A 171 7.43 3.09 11.74
N PHE A 172 6.12 2.84 11.68
CA PHE A 172 5.15 3.65 12.42
C PHE A 172 5.43 3.67 13.92
N ALA A 173 5.87 2.55 14.49
CA ALA A 173 6.27 2.47 15.88
C ALA A 173 7.61 3.21 16.15
N ALA A 174 8.56 3.17 15.22
CA ALA A 174 9.85 3.85 15.33
C ALA A 174 9.75 5.38 15.26
N ILE A 175 8.73 5.93 14.61
CA ILE A 175 8.44 7.37 14.57
C ILE A 175 7.96 7.86 15.92
N GLY A 176 7.17 7.07 16.65
CA GLY A 176 6.61 7.44 17.95
C GLY A 176 5.37 8.34 17.83
N ALA A 177 5.25 9.33 18.71
CA ALA A 177 4.02 10.12 18.89
C ALA A 177 3.85 11.30 17.91
N ASN A 178 4.95 11.79 17.31
CA ASN A 178 4.94 13.02 16.53
C ASN A 178 4.61 12.75 15.06
N PHE A 179 3.41 13.13 14.62
CA PHE A 179 2.94 13.04 13.23
C PHE A 179 3.18 11.67 12.55
N PRO A 180 2.89 10.53 13.22
CA PRO A 180 3.30 9.23 12.70
C PRO A 180 2.65 8.89 11.35
N VAL A 181 1.44 9.36 11.08
CA VAL A 181 0.77 9.16 9.79
C VAL A 181 1.52 9.88 8.68
N ALA A 182 1.76 11.19 8.83
CA ALA A 182 2.45 11.97 7.81
C ALA A 182 3.87 11.46 7.56
N VAL A 183 4.64 11.24 8.63
CA VAL A 183 6.04 10.78 8.50
C VAL A 183 6.13 9.39 7.89
N SER A 184 5.29 8.43 8.32
CA SER A 184 5.31 7.08 7.73
C SER A 184 4.85 7.08 6.27
N THR A 185 3.87 7.92 5.92
CA THR A 185 3.43 8.10 4.53
C THR A 185 4.56 8.67 3.67
N SER A 186 5.24 9.73 4.15
CA SER A 186 6.36 10.34 3.42
C SER A 186 7.50 9.33 3.18
N ILE A 187 7.88 8.54 4.19
CA ILE A 187 8.95 7.54 4.05
C ILE A 187 8.50 6.41 3.10
N TYR A 188 7.26 5.96 3.18
CA TYR A 188 6.71 4.96 2.24
C TYR A 188 6.71 5.46 0.81
N THR A 189 6.25 6.70 0.58
CA THR A 189 6.27 7.34 -0.74
C THR A 189 7.70 7.50 -1.27
N LEU A 190 8.64 7.94 -0.43
CA LEU A 190 10.06 8.05 -0.80
C LEU A 190 10.68 6.70 -1.15
N ALA A 191 10.38 5.63 -0.40
CA ALA A 191 10.83 4.28 -0.74
C ALA A 191 10.30 3.84 -2.11
N THR A 192 9.06 4.22 -2.45
CA THR A 192 8.44 3.90 -3.73
C THR A 192 9.04 4.71 -4.91
N VAL A 193 9.66 5.86 -4.66
CA VAL A 193 10.39 6.62 -5.71
C VAL A 193 11.48 5.77 -6.37
N ALA A 194 12.06 4.79 -5.66
CA ALA A 194 13.02 3.85 -6.21
C ALA A 194 12.48 3.04 -7.41
N THR A 195 11.17 2.89 -7.54
CA THR A 195 10.50 2.25 -8.68
C THR A 195 10.57 3.09 -9.96
N ARG A 196 10.85 4.39 -9.86
CA ARG A 196 10.83 5.38 -10.95
C ARG A 196 9.48 5.48 -11.67
N ASN A 197 8.41 4.99 -11.07
CA ASN A 197 7.06 5.03 -11.64
C ASN A 197 6.16 6.03 -10.89
N PRO A 198 5.73 7.11 -11.54
CA PRO A 198 4.94 8.17 -10.90
C PRO A 198 3.56 7.70 -10.46
N ALA A 199 2.95 6.72 -11.15
CA ALA A 199 1.66 6.18 -10.76
C ALA A 199 1.77 5.40 -9.43
N LEU A 200 2.85 4.61 -9.25
CA LEU A 200 3.12 3.93 -7.97
C LEU A 200 3.44 4.91 -6.85
N VAL A 201 4.20 5.97 -7.13
CA VAL A 201 4.52 7.01 -6.13
C VAL A 201 3.25 7.73 -5.66
N LEU A 202 2.36 8.09 -6.60
CA LEU A 202 1.07 8.69 -6.27
C LEU A 202 0.20 7.71 -5.45
N ALA A 203 0.12 6.46 -5.89
CA ALA A 203 -0.60 5.43 -5.15
C ALA A 203 -0.04 5.26 -3.73
N ALA A 204 1.28 5.24 -3.55
CA ALA A 204 1.92 5.14 -2.25
C ALA A 204 1.60 6.33 -1.34
N ALA A 205 1.48 7.54 -1.87
CA ALA A 205 1.09 8.71 -1.09
C ALA A 205 -0.35 8.59 -0.58
N VAL A 206 -1.30 8.24 -1.45
CA VAL A 206 -2.73 8.09 -1.09
C VAL A 206 -2.94 6.91 -0.14
N MET A 207 -2.44 5.74 -0.52
CA MET A 207 -2.58 4.52 0.28
C MET A 207 -1.80 4.62 1.59
N GLY A 208 -0.63 5.26 1.56
CA GLY A 208 0.18 5.55 2.73
C GLY A 208 -0.58 6.31 3.80
N ALA A 209 -1.31 7.35 3.40
CA ALA A 209 -2.14 8.15 4.30
C ALA A 209 -3.29 7.32 4.88
N LEU A 210 -4.02 6.58 4.02
CA LEU A 210 -5.13 5.72 4.44
C LEU A 210 -4.66 4.64 5.44
N PHE A 211 -3.63 3.88 5.08
CA PHE A 211 -3.08 2.82 5.93
C PHE A 211 -2.49 3.35 7.23
N GLY A 212 -1.79 4.50 7.17
CA GLY A 212 -1.28 5.18 8.35
C GLY A 212 -2.40 5.63 9.29
N PHE A 213 -3.51 6.11 8.74
CA PHE A 213 -4.70 6.46 9.51
C PHE A 213 -5.34 5.23 10.17
N GLN A 214 -5.56 4.14 9.41
CA GLN A 214 -6.07 2.89 9.94
C GLN A 214 -5.18 2.34 11.06
N ARG A 215 -3.84 2.39 10.87
CA ARG A 215 -2.86 2.00 11.88
C ARG A 215 -2.96 2.86 13.14
N ARG A 216 -3.16 4.17 12.99
CA ARG A 216 -3.32 5.08 14.12
C ARG A 216 -4.57 4.76 14.94
N VAL A 217 -5.70 4.53 14.28
CA VAL A 217 -6.99 4.27 14.93
C VAL A 217 -7.00 2.90 15.62
N THR A 218 -6.63 1.84 14.91
CA THR A 218 -6.74 0.47 15.40
C THR A 218 -5.59 0.03 16.30
N GLY A 219 -4.50 0.77 16.32
CA GLY A 219 -3.34 0.41 17.10
C GLY A 219 -2.52 -0.76 16.52
N GLY A 220 -2.86 -1.31 15.33
CA GLY A 220 -2.18 -2.45 14.73
C GLY A 220 -2.21 -2.48 13.21
N ILE A 221 -1.64 -3.55 12.65
CA ILE A 221 -1.45 -3.69 11.20
C ILE A 221 -2.60 -4.41 10.49
N GLN A 222 -3.50 -5.09 11.19
CA GLN A 222 -4.51 -5.95 10.56
C GLN A 222 -5.45 -5.16 9.64
N ALA A 223 -5.89 -3.97 10.05
CA ALA A 223 -6.80 -3.17 9.25
C ALA A 223 -6.16 -2.73 7.92
N SER A 224 -4.96 -2.17 7.99
CA SER A 224 -4.24 -1.74 6.78
C SER A 224 -3.88 -2.92 5.89
N THR A 225 -3.46 -4.05 6.46
CA THR A 225 -3.18 -5.27 5.69
C THR A 225 -4.39 -5.75 4.91
N LEU A 226 -5.56 -5.90 5.57
CA LEU A 226 -6.77 -6.37 4.88
C LEU A 226 -7.24 -5.38 3.80
N THR A 227 -7.16 -4.08 4.05
CA THR A 227 -7.47 -3.06 3.05
C THR A 227 -6.51 -3.15 1.86
N HIS A 228 -5.21 -3.28 2.09
CA HIS A 228 -4.18 -3.38 1.07
C HIS A 228 -4.39 -4.64 0.20
N LEU A 229 -4.55 -5.81 0.83
CA LEU A 229 -4.75 -7.07 0.11
C LEU A 229 -6.02 -7.05 -0.73
N THR A 230 -7.14 -6.52 -0.19
CA THR A 230 -8.40 -6.40 -0.93
C THR A 230 -8.23 -5.48 -2.14
N TRP A 231 -7.65 -4.30 -1.93
CA TRP A 231 -7.38 -3.35 -3.00
C TRP A 231 -6.47 -3.95 -4.08
N SER A 232 -5.34 -4.54 -3.69
CA SER A 232 -4.38 -5.15 -4.63
C SER A 232 -4.98 -6.29 -5.45
N ALA A 233 -5.77 -7.17 -4.82
CA ALA A 233 -6.42 -8.28 -5.51
C ALA A 233 -7.41 -7.77 -6.56
N LEU A 234 -8.20 -6.74 -6.23
CA LEU A 234 -9.15 -6.12 -7.16
C LEU A 234 -8.42 -5.36 -8.28
N MET A 235 -7.35 -4.63 -7.96
CA MET A 235 -6.53 -3.95 -8.97
C MET A 235 -5.93 -4.94 -9.96
N LEU A 236 -5.32 -6.03 -9.49
CA LEU A 236 -4.78 -7.08 -10.37
C LEU A 236 -5.86 -7.73 -11.26
N ARG A 237 -7.09 -7.86 -10.74
CA ARG A 237 -8.17 -8.51 -11.49
C ARG A 237 -8.78 -7.61 -12.55
N TYR A 238 -8.96 -6.32 -12.24
CA TYR A 238 -9.81 -5.44 -13.05
C TYR A 238 -9.05 -4.33 -13.78
N LEU A 239 -7.85 -3.95 -13.32
CA LEU A 239 -7.12 -2.85 -13.96
C LEU A 239 -6.46 -3.25 -15.30
N PRO A 240 -5.81 -4.44 -15.46
CA PRO A 240 -5.14 -4.79 -16.72
C PRO A 240 -6.09 -4.79 -17.92
N PRO A 241 -7.31 -5.35 -17.88
CA PRO A 241 -8.24 -5.28 -19.01
C PRO A 241 -8.60 -3.86 -19.45
N LEU A 242 -8.58 -2.90 -18.53
CA LEU A 242 -8.88 -1.49 -18.83
C LEU A 242 -7.82 -0.85 -19.75
N PHE A 243 -6.58 -1.33 -19.70
CA PHE A 243 -5.43 -0.80 -20.45
C PHE A 243 -5.00 -1.65 -21.64
N ARG A 244 -5.65 -2.79 -21.87
CA ARG A 244 -5.44 -3.57 -23.10
C ARG A 244 -6.09 -2.84 -24.26
N ASP A 245 -5.33 -2.60 -25.33
CA ASP A 245 -5.84 -1.88 -26.49
C ASP A 245 -6.93 -2.68 -27.20
N GLU A 246 -8.03 -2.01 -27.59
CA GLU A 246 -9.06 -2.53 -28.49
C GLU A 246 -8.54 -2.71 -29.94
N ASN A 247 -7.26 -2.46 -30.20
CA ASN A 247 -6.65 -2.44 -31.55
C ASN A 247 -6.33 -3.80 -32.17
N VAL A 248 -6.79 -4.91 -31.61
CA VAL A 248 -6.66 -6.24 -32.28
C VAL A 248 -7.79 -6.50 -33.28
N GLY A 249 -8.76 -5.59 -33.41
CA GLY A 249 -9.97 -5.81 -34.21
C GLY A 249 -10.01 -5.18 -35.61
N THR A 250 -9.03 -4.38 -36.05
CA THR A 250 -9.14 -3.66 -37.34
C THR A 250 -7.99 -3.93 -38.33
N GLY A 251 -7.30 -5.05 -38.20
CA GLY A 251 -6.14 -5.42 -39.05
C GLY A 251 -6.36 -6.62 -39.97
N SER A 252 -7.57 -6.81 -40.55
CA SER A 252 -7.69 -7.70 -41.74
C SER A 252 -8.90 -7.31 -42.56
N ARG A 253 -8.77 -6.18 -43.30
CA ARG A 253 -9.55 -6.06 -44.52
C ARG A 253 -8.87 -6.95 -45.56
N PRO A 254 -9.53 -8.00 -46.04
CA PRO A 254 -9.00 -8.71 -47.22
C PRO A 254 -9.03 -7.71 -48.37
N ALA A 255 -7.88 -7.54 -49.03
CA ALA A 255 -7.84 -6.87 -50.32
C ALA A 255 -8.80 -7.59 -51.25
N ALA A 256 -9.94 -6.96 -51.50
CA ALA A 256 -10.86 -7.39 -52.54
C ALA A 256 -10.17 -7.26 -53.90
N GLY A 257 -10.10 -8.35 -54.60
CA GLY A 257 -10.09 -8.55 -56.01
C GLY A 257 -9.44 -7.49 -56.90
N ALA A 258 -8.38 -7.88 -57.59
CA ALA A 258 -8.14 -7.46 -58.95
C ALA A 258 -8.13 -8.73 -59.82
N ALA A 259 -9.31 -9.00 -60.38
CA ALA A 259 -9.45 -9.77 -61.56
C ALA A 259 -8.99 -8.88 -62.74
N GLN A 260 -8.04 -9.27 -63.51
CA GLN A 260 -7.94 -9.27 -64.99
C GLN A 260 -6.62 -9.90 -65.40
#